data_da4a197ceb86b2e8cac603ce588363a4
#
_entry.id   da4a197ceb86b2e8cac603ce588363a4
#
_cell.length_a   1.000
_cell.length_b   1.000
_cell.length_c   1.000
_cell.angle_alpha   90.00
_cell.angle_beta   90.00
_cell.angle_gamma   90.00
#
_symmetry.space_group_name_H-M   'P 1'
#
loop_
_entity.id
_entity.type
_entity.pdbx_description
1 polymer ?
#
loop_
_entity_poly.entity_id
_entity_poly.type
_entity_poly.pdbx_seq_one_letter_code
_entity_poly.pdbx_strand_id
1 'polypeptide(L)'
;EIAQCLVGSEMCIRDRFTHKRVSNARSVLNGIMSYAIEEEIISHNPVSDVNFKQFTYKPVEVQSDNVFSRDDTHKLLNYLRCIIEPYSLAIQLSFYLFIRVGETKAIRWEDIDYNNRLVYLHRQATCERTLNDDLTFSSRKVKVVNQMKGNTSHGFRKQFLTDEALKILHKAKELNPNGIYVFEPNGEIMTTDSFNRRLKKYCKEAGVPYHSSHKIRFYNASTAFDGNNLTTLSYLMGHSETATTLHYLRNVNKRKNDRLAFQNLGISS
;
A
#
# COMPACT_ATOMS: atom_id res chain seq x y z
N GLU A 1 35.91 -22.54 -23.71
CA GLU A 1 34.62 -22.03 -24.27
C GLU A 1 33.47 -22.01 -23.23
N ILE A 2 33.35 -23.05 -22.37
CA ILE A 2 32.30 -23.08 -21.32
C ILE A 2 32.50 -21.97 -20.28
N ALA A 3 33.74 -21.65 -19.90
CA ALA A 3 34.05 -20.59 -18.93
C ALA A 3 33.71 -19.18 -19.46
N GLN A 4 33.84 -18.93 -20.75
CA GLN A 4 33.48 -17.65 -21.39
C GLN A 4 31.97 -17.44 -21.48
N CYS A 5 31.18 -18.49 -21.69
CA CYS A 5 29.72 -18.42 -21.64
C CYS A 5 29.18 -18.14 -20.24
N LEU A 6 29.80 -18.68 -19.18
CA LEU A 6 29.42 -18.42 -17.80
C LEU A 6 29.71 -16.97 -17.38
N VAL A 7 30.87 -16.41 -17.75
CA VAL A 7 31.24 -15.03 -17.46
C VAL A 7 30.32 -14.04 -18.18
N GLY A 8 29.94 -14.31 -19.42
CA GLY A 8 28.98 -13.49 -20.15
C GLY A 8 27.56 -13.54 -19.58
N SER A 9 27.12 -14.70 -19.07
CA SER A 9 25.80 -14.83 -18.44
C SER A 9 25.73 -14.17 -17.07
N GLU A 10 26.79 -14.21 -16.27
CA GLU A 10 26.85 -13.52 -14.97
C GLU A 10 26.83 -11.99 -15.11
N MET A 11 27.55 -11.39 -16.06
CA MET A 11 27.45 -9.95 -16.34
C MET A 11 26.05 -9.57 -16.82
N CYS A 12 25.41 -10.36 -17.66
CA CYS A 12 24.02 -10.12 -18.11
C CYS A 12 22.98 -10.22 -16.99
N ILE A 13 23.24 -10.97 -15.92
CA ILE A 13 22.33 -11.11 -14.77
C ILE A 13 22.48 -9.91 -13.82
N ARG A 14 23.70 -9.41 -13.62
CA ARG A 14 24.02 -8.33 -12.67
C ARG A 14 23.26 -7.03 -12.99
N ASP A 15 23.17 -6.65 -14.25
CA ASP A 15 22.56 -5.38 -14.69
C ASP A 15 21.04 -5.46 -14.89
N ARG A 16 20.44 -6.65 -14.75
CA ARG A 16 18.99 -6.84 -14.99
C ARG A 16 18.12 -6.59 -13.76
N PHE A 17 18.67 -6.68 -12.55
CA PHE A 17 17.89 -6.64 -11.33
C PHE A 17 18.20 -5.41 -10.49
N THR A 18 17.16 -4.83 -9.91
CA THR A 18 17.29 -3.76 -8.93
C THR A 18 17.79 -4.33 -7.60
N HIS A 19 18.49 -3.50 -6.81
CA HIS A 19 18.93 -3.85 -5.45
C HIS A 19 17.80 -4.47 -4.61
N LYS A 20 16.59 -3.88 -4.65
CA LYS A 20 15.42 -4.37 -3.91
C LYS A 20 15.04 -5.80 -4.29
N ARG A 21 15.10 -6.13 -5.58
CA ARG A 21 14.76 -7.47 -6.07
C ARG A 21 15.76 -8.52 -5.58
N VAL A 22 17.04 -8.21 -5.65
CA VAL A 22 18.12 -9.07 -5.14
C VAL A 22 18.03 -9.22 -3.62
N SER A 23 17.81 -8.12 -2.89
CA SER A 23 17.62 -8.14 -1.44
C SER A 23 16.43 -9.01 -1.00
N ASN A 24 15.31 -8.96 -1.74
CA ASN A 24 14.16 -9.83 -1.44
C ASN A 24 14.50 -11.32 -1.69
N ALA A 25 15.16 -11.64 -2.80
CA ALA A 25 15.59 -13.00 -3.09
C ALA A 25 16.57 -13.52 -2.02
N ARG A 26 17.54 -12.69 -1.61
CA ARG A 26 18.45 -12.99 -0.51
C ARG A 26 17.71 -13.30 0.79
N SER A 27 16.70 -12.52 1.14
CA SER A 27 15.92 -12.75 2.37
C SER A 27 15.20 -14.10 2.35
N VAL A 28 14.65 -14.49 1.20
CA VAL A 28 14.00 -15.82 1.04
C VAL A 28 15.01 -16.93 1.15
N LEU A 29 16.14 -16.82 0.44
CA LEU A 29 17.22 -17.83 0.50
C LEU A 29 17.80 -17.96 1.90
N ASN A 30 18.04 -16.86 2.61
CA ASN A 30 18.49 -16.90 4.01
C ASN A 30 17.47 -17.64 4.89
N GLY A 31 16.18 -17.42 4.73
CA GLY A 31 15.15 -18.15 5.48
C GLY A 31 15.21 -19.65 5.22
N ILE A 32 15.34 -20.07 3.95
CA ILE A 32 15.46 -21.47 3.56
C ILE A 32 16.73 -22.10 4.16
N MET A 33 17.89 -21.43 4.04
CA MET A 33 19.14 -21.94 4.57
C MET A 33 19.17 -21.99 6.10
N SER A 34 18.56 -21.02 6.78
CA SER A 34 18.41 -21.06 8.24
C SER A 34 17.56 -22.26 8.69
N TYR A 35 16.46 -22.51 8.00
CA TYR A 35 15.65 -23.71 8.26
C TYR A 35 16.43 -25.01 8.02
N ALA A 36 17.22 -25.08 6.95
CA ALA A 36 18.07 -26.24 6.66
C ALA A 36 19.16 -26.48 7.72
N ILE A 37 19.63 -25.42 8.39
CA ILE A 37 20.54 -25.53 9.55
C ILE A 37 19.77 -26.04 10.78
N GLU A 38 18.56 -25.53 11.06
CA GLU A 38 17.71 -26.01 12.17
C GLU A 38 17.35 -27.49 12.03
N GLU A 39 17.15 -27.96 10.80
CA GLU A 39 16.89 -29.38 10.47
C GLU A 39 18.20 -30.23 10.31
N GLU A 40 19.36 -29.66 10.66
CA GLU A 40 20.68 -30.34 10.58
C GLU A 40 21.06 -30.85 9.17
N ILE A 41 20.41 -30.33 8.09
CA ILE A 41 20.67 -30.69 6.70
C ILE A 41 22.00 -30.10 6.23
N ILE A 42 22.32 -28.88 6.65
CA ILE A 42 23.56 -28.18 6.35
C ILE A 42 24.14 -27.59 7.63
N SER A 43 25.46 -27.47 7.71
CA SER A 43 26.15 -26.88 8.87
C SER A 43 26.40 -25.37 8.75
N HIS A 44 26.23 -24.82 7.56
CA HIS A 44 26.57 -23.42 7.27
C HIS A 44 25.65 -22.83 6.21
N ASN A 45 25.35 -21.51 6.34
CA ASN A 45 24.52 -20.79 5.38
C ASN A 45 25.39 -20.18 4.26
N PRO A 46 25.41 -20.73 3.04
CA PRO A 46 26.27 -20.24 1.97
C PRO A 46 25.88 -18.84 1.47
N VAL A 47 24.67 -18.37 1.76
CA VAL A 47 24.23 -17.01 1.38
C VAL A 47 24.97 -15.94 2.19
N SER A 48 25.47 -16.27 3.39
CA SER A 48 26.26 -15.35 4.21
C SER A 48 27.64 -15.06 3.62
N ASP A 49 28.20 -15.97 2.82
CA ASP A 49 29.51 -15.81 2.21
C ASP A 49 29.50 -14.89 0.99
N VAL A 50 28.30 -14.60 0.45
CA VAL A 50 28.16 -13.75 -0.73
C VAL A 50 28.26 -12.29 -0.36
N ASN A 51 29.28 -11.60 -0.88
CA ASN A 51 29.44 -10.16 -0.73
C ASN A 51 28.53 -9.39 -1.70
N PHE A 52 27.31 -9.11 -1.27
CA PHE A 52 26.33 -8.38 -2.10
C PHE A 52 26.67 -6.90 -2.35
N LYS A 53 27.64 -6.33 -1.63
CA LYS A 53 28.03 -4.91 -1.80
C LYS A 53 28.86 -4.70 -3.08
N GLN A 54 29.49 -5.74 -3.61
CA GLN A 54 30.29 -5.66 -4.83
C GLN A 54 29.48 -5.71 -6.12
N PHE A 55 28.17 -5.99 -6.03
CA PHE A 55 27.33 -6.10 -7.23
C PHE A 55 26.84 -4.72 -7.69
N THR A 56 26.89 -4.53 -9.00
CA THR A 56 26.21 -3.42 -9.66
C THR A 56 24.73 -3.77 -9.85
N TYR A 57 23.85 -2.82 -9.58
CA TYR A 57 22.41 -3.04 -9.67
C TYR A 57 21.80 -2.11 -10.71
N LYS A 58 20.73 -2.56 -11.36
CA LYS A 58 19.95 -1.72 -12.26
C LYS A 58 19.45 -0.49 -11.47
N PRO A 59 19.72 0.74 -11.94
CA PRO A 59 19.16 1.94 -11.33
C PRO A 59 17.64 1.85 -11.31
N VAL A 60 17.03 2.26 -10.20
CA VAL A 60 15.58 2.42 -10.13
C VAL A 60 15.25 3.79 -10.71
N GLU A 61 14.63 3.81 -11.88
CA GLU A 61 14.03 5.02 -12.40
C GLU A 61 12.97 5.49 -11.42
N VAL A 62 13.19 6.64 -10.82
CA VAL A 62 12.19 7.30 -9.97
C VAL A 62 11.12 7.85 -10.90
N GLN A 63 10.10 7.05 -11.16
CA GLN A 63 8.90 7.54 -11.84
C GLN A 63 8.22 8.55 -10.92
N SER A 64 8.50 9.83 -11.16
CA SER A 64 7.96 10.95 -10.40
C SER A 64 6.42 11.04 -10.47
N ASP A 65 5.83 10.43 -11.48
CA ASP A 65 4.42 10.59 -11.84
C ASP A 65 3.54 9.38 -11.46
N ASN A 66 4.08 8.43 -10.68
CA ASN A 66 3.34 7.23 -10.27
C ASN A 66 2.49 7.49 -9.00
N VAL A 67 1.75 8.60 -8.99
CA VAL A 67 0.80 8.98 -7.94
C VAL A 67 -0.39 9.71 -8.54
N PHE A 68 -1.53 9.66 -7.86
CA PHE A 68 -2.67 10.47 -8.27
C PHE A 68 -2.32 11.97 -8.20
N SER A 69 -2.64 12.70 -9.26
CA SER A 69 -2.62 14.16 -9.23
C SER A 69 -3.90 14.69 -8.54
N ARG A 70 -3.90 15.95 -8.15
CA ARG A 70 -5.10 16.59 -7.59
C ARG A 70 -6.24 16.60 -8.61
N ASP A 71 -5.94 16.92 -9.86
CA ASP A 71 -6.95 17.02 -10.94
C ASP A 71 -7.51 15.63 -11.28
N ASP A 72 -6.66 14.60 -11.39
CA ASP A 72 -7.12 13.23 -11.62
C ASP A 72 -7.98 12.71 -10.47
N THR A 73 -7.61 13.04 -9.23
CA THR A 73 -8.40 12.69 -8.05
C THR A 73 -9.78 13.34 -8.08
N HIS A 74 -9.86 14.63 -8.43
CA HIS A 74 -11.14 15.33 -8.57
C HIS A 74 -12.01 14.72 -9.67
N LYS A 75 -11.45 14.43 -10.85
CA LYS A 75 -12.17 13.76 -11.95
C LYS A 75 -12.68 12.39 -11.52
N LEU A 76 -11.83 11.57 -10.90
CA LEU A 76 -12.19 10.24 -10.44
C LEU A 76 -13.29 10.30 -9.37
N LEU A 77 -13.17 11.15 -8.36
CA LEU A 77 -14.17 11.29 -7.31
C LEU A 77 -15.51 11.79 -7.85
N ASN A 78 -15.52 12.75 -8.79
CA ASN A 78 -16.74 13.21 -9.44
C ASN A 78 -17.44 12.07 -10.20
N TYR A 79 -16.67 11.26 -10.93
CA TYR A 79 -17.20 10.07 -11.60
C TYR A 79 -17.77 9.05 -10.60
N LEU A 80 -17.03 8.75 -9.52
CA LEU A 80 -17.45 7.77 -8.50
C LEU A 80 -18.69 8.19 -7.72
N ARG A 81 -18.93 9.49 -7.53
CA ARG A 81 -20.14 10.01 -6.84
C ARG A 81 -21.45 9.61 -7.54
N CYS A 82 -21.40 9.36 -8.84
CA CYS A 82 -22.53 8.91 -9.64
C CYS A 82 -22.76 7.38 -9.53
N ILE A 83 -21.84 6.63 -8.91
CA ILE A 83 -21.89 5.17 -8.83
C ILE A 83 -22.11 4.75 -7.37
N ILE A 84 -23.31 4.25 -7.08
CA ILE A 84 -23.68 3.79 -5.74
C ILE A 84 -23.55 2.27 -5.69
N GLU A 85 -22.33 1.79 -5.45
CA GLU A 85 -22.00 0.37 -5.22
C GLU A 85 -20.87 0.22 -4.19
N PRO A 86 -20.73 -0.94 -3.51
CA PRO A 86 -19.78 -1.10 -2.41
C PRO A 86 -18.33 -0.79 -2.78
N TYR A 87 -17.87 -1.15 -3.99
CA TYR A 87 -16.50 -0.84 -4.43
C TYR A 87 -16.28 0.65 -4.66
N SER A 88 -17.21 1.33 -5.29
CA SER A 88 -17.12 2.77 -5.50
C SER A 88 -17.08 3.52 -4.19
N LEU A 89 -17.96 3.19 -3.24
CA LEU A 89 -18.01 3.81 -1.91
C LEU A 89 -16.75 3.52 -1.10
N ALA A 90 -16.22 2.29 -1.15
CA ALA A 90 -14.96 1.93 -0.49
C ALA A 90 -13.76 2.72 -1.04
N ILE A 91 -13.70 2.90 -2.36
CA ILE A 91 -12.66 3.69 -3.02
C ILE A 91 -12.80 5.16 -2.64
N GLN A 92 -14.01 5.74 -2.69
CA GLN A 92 -14.27 7.11 -2.28
C GLN A 92 -13.83 7.32 -0.81
N LEU A 93 -14.23 6.46 0.12
CA LEU A 93 -13.85 6.56 1.54
C LEU A 93 -12.33 6.53 1.72
N SER A 94 -11.63 5.71 0.93
CA SER A 94 -10.15 5.62 0.98
C SER A 94 -9.46 6.94 0.62
N PHE A 95 -10.07 7.82 -0.16
CA PHE A 95 -9.54 9.16 -0.46
C PHE A 95 -9.74 10.16 0.68
N TYR A 96 -10.65 9.90 1.61
CA TYR A 96 -10.93 10.80 2.75
C TYR A 96 -10.27 10.33 4.05
N LEU A 97 -9.69 9.13 4.07
CA LEU A 97 -9.06 8.55 5.25
C LEU A 97 -7.63 8.07 4.96
N PHE A 98 -6.76 8.10 5.98
CA PHE A 98 -5.38 7.62 5.88
C PHE A 98 -5.29 6.09 6.12
N ILE A 99 -6.16 5.31 5.49
CA ILE A 99 -6.33 3.87 5.73
C ILE A 99 -5.67 3.01 4.65
N ARG A 100 -5.27 1.81 5.04
CA ARG A 100 -4.82 0.78 4.09
C ARG A 100 -6.03 0.07 3.50
N VAL A 101 -5.92 -0.43 2.26
CA VAL A 101 -7.02 -1.21 1.64
C VAL A 101 -7.47 -2.40 2.50
N GLY A 102 -6.54 -3.04 3.23
CA GLY A 102 -6.88 -4.11 4.17
C GLY A 102 -7.73 -3.62 5.34
N GLU A 103 -7.50 -2.41 5.81
CA GLU A 103 -8.28 -1.75 6.85
C GLU A 103 -9.65 -1.34 6.30
N THR A 104 -9.71 -0.68 5.13
CA THR A 104 -10.97 -0.29 4.47
C THR A 104 -11.96 -1.45 4.36
N LYS A 105 -11.47 -2.64 3.99
CA LYS A 105 -12.28 -3.85 3.81
C LYS A 105 -12.78 -4.44 5.13
N ALA A 106 -12.11 -4.13 6.25
CA ALA A 106 -12.37 -4.72 7.55
C ALA A 106 -13.15 -3.79 8.49
N ILE A 107 -13.52 -2.59 8.06
CA ILE A 107 -14.35 -1.67 8.86
C ILE A 107 -15.73 -2.30 9.04
N ARG A 108 -16.17 -2.39 10.32
CA ARG A 108 -17.51 -2.80 10.68
C ARG A 108 -18.35 -1.60 11.08
N TRP A 109 -19.66 -1.77 11.08
CA TRP A 109 -20.58 -0.72 11.54
C TRP A 109 -20.34 -0.32 13.00
N GLU A 110 -19.96 -1.27 13.86
CA GLU A 110 -19.61 -1.04 15.26
C GLU A 110 -18.36 -0.16 15.47
N ASP A 111 -17.52 -0.03 14.45
CA ASP A 111 -16.31 0.78 14.51
C ASP A 111 -16.58 2.27 14.25
N ILE A 112 -17.82 2.64 13.90
CA ILE A 112 -18.18 4.01 13.52
C ILE A 112 -18.94 4.68 14.65
N ASP A 113 -18.34 5.71 15.21
CA ASP A 113 -18.97 6.60 16.19
C ASP A 113 -19.47 7.84 15.45
N TYR A 114 -20.76 7.83 15.11
CA TYR A 114 -21.41 8.94 14.40
C TYR A 114 -21.50 10.21 15.28
N ASN A 115 -21.64 10.05 16.59
CA ASN A 115 -21.79 11.18 17.53
C ASN A 115 -20.50 11.99 17.62
N ASN A 116 -19.37 11.28 17.76
CA ASN A 116 -18.04 11.89 17.84
C ASN A 116 -17.36 12.03 16.47
N ARG A 117 -18.00 11.54 15.40
CA ARG A 117 -17.46 11.55 14.03
C ARG A 117 -16.11 10.85 13.94
N LEU A 118 -16.00 9.65 14.50
CA LEU A 118 -14.77 8.87 14.54
C LEU A 118 -14.98 7.49 13.91
N VAL A 119 -13.92 6.98 13.29
CA VAL A 119 -13.79 5.58 12.92
C VAL A 119 -12.61 4.97 13.67
N TYR A 120 -12.84 3.81 14.30
CA TYR A 120 -11.83 3.05 15.02
C TYR A 120 -11.21 1.99 14.09
N LEU A 121 -9.90 2.07 13.89
CA LEU A 121 -9.15 1.18 13.02
C LEU A 121 -8.35 0.21 13.88
N HIS A 122 -8.79 -1.04 13.95
CA HIS A 122 -8.15 -2.08 14.74
C HIS A 122 -8.19 -3.46 14.08
N ARG A 123 -8.72 -3.53 12.85
CA ARG A 123 -8.79 -4.75 12.04
C ARG A 123 -8.22 -4.55 10.64
N GLN A 124 -7.76 -5.64 10.07
CA GLN A 124 -7.41 -5.68 8.64
C GLN A 124 -7.85 -7.00 8.00
N ALA A 125 -8.28 -6.94 6.77
CA ALA A 125 -8.58 -8.11 5.96
C ALA A 125 -7.33 -8.48 5.13
N THR A 126 -6.85 -9.70 5.32
CA THR A 126 -5.71 -10.30 4.61
C THR A 126 -6.19 -11.45 3.74
N CYS A 127 -5.38 -11.85 2.75
CA CYS A 127 -5.63 -13.06 1.98
C CYS A 127 -4.63 -14.12 2.42
N GLU A 128 -5.14 -15.26 2.82
CA GLU A 128 -4.33 -16.43 3.19
C GLU A 128 -4.48 -17.52 2.15
N ARG A 129 -3.45 -18.32 2.02
CA ARG A 129 -3.41 -19.58 1.28
C ARG A 129 -2.75 -20.61 2.17
N THR A 130 -3.28 -21.81 2.17
CA THR A 130 -2.68 -22.94 2.86
C THR A 130 -1.91 -23.75 1.83
N LEU A 131 -0.71 -24.19 2.17
CA LEU A 131 0.02 -25.18 1.40
C LEU A 131 -0.61 -26.55 1.67
N ASN A 132 -0.98 -27.26 0.63
CA ASN A 132 -1.52 -28.62 0.69
C ASN A 132 -0.35 -29.63 0.70
N ASP A 133 -0.63 -30.88 1.05
CA ASP A 133 0.37 -31.96 1.10
C ASP A 133 0.99 -32.27 -0.29
N ASP A 134 0.26 -31.98 -1.37
CA ASP A 134 0.73 -32.09 -2.76
C ASP A 134 1.57 -30.90 -3.23
N LEU A 135 2.01 -30.04 -2.33
CA LEU A 135 2.76 -28.79 -2.59
C LEU A 135 2.01 -27.76 -3.43
N THR A 136 0.71 -27.91 -3.63
CA THR A 136 -0.15 -26.89 -4.24
C THR A 136 -0.67 -25.92 -3.17
N PHE A 137 -1.08 -24.73 -3.60
CA PHE A 137 -1.72 -23.79 -2.70
C PHE A 137 -3.24 -23.85 -2.82
N SER A 138 -3.91 -23.82 -1.67
CA SER A 138 -5.37 -23.68 -1.61
C SER A 138 -5.84 -22.40 -2.31
N SER A 139 -7.14 -22.30 -2.61
CA SER A 139 -7.76 -21.06 -3.05
C SER A 139 -7.53 -19.96 -2.01
N ARG A 140 -7.45 -18.71 -2.48
CA ARG A 140 -7.32 -17.54 -1.59
C ARG A 140 -8.57 -17.39 -0.74
N LYS A 141 -8.40 -17.37 0.58
CA LYS A 141 -9.47 -17.03 1.54
C LYS A 141 -9.18 -15.68 2.17
N VAL A 142 -10.20 -14.85 2.31
CA VAL A 142 -10.08 -13.59 3.05
C VAL A 142 -10.25 -13.91 4.53
N LYS A 143 -9.31 -13.43 5.34
CA LYS A 143 -9.34 -13.54 6.80
C LYS A 143 -9.23 -12.14 7.41
N VAL A 144 -10.10 -11.83 8.35
CA VAL A 144 -10.01 -10.61 9.13
C VAL A 144 -9.26 -10.90 10.40
N VAL A 145 -8.23 -10.10 10.66
CA VAL A 145 -7.39 -10.22 11.86
C VAL A 145 -7.45 -8.92 12.66
N ASN A 146 -7.50 -9.05 13.98
CA ASN A 146 -7.48 -7.94 14.93
C ASN A 146 -6.06 -7.41 15.17
N GLN A 147 -5.10 -7.86 14.35
CA GLN A 147 -3.71 -7.43 14.41
C GLN A 147 -3.42 -6.52 13.22
N MET A 148 -2.84 -5.39 13.51
CA MET A 148 -2.32 -4.49 12.49
C MET A 148 -0.89 -4.90 12.12
N LYS A 149 -0.50 -4.64 10.88
CA LYS A 149 0.83 -4.97 10.38
C LYS A 149 1.92 -4.44 11.32
N GLY A 150 2.76 -5.33 11.85
CA GLY A 150 3.86 -4.99 12.76
C GLY A 150 3.58 -5.27 14.24
N ASN A 151 2.41 -5.82 14.60
CA ASN A 151 2.04 -6.21 15.98
C ASN A 151 2.32 -5.11 17.04
N THR A 152 2.22 -3.83 16.62
CA THR A 152 2.50 -2.67 17.46
C THR A 152 1.20 -1.95 17.84
N SER A 153 1.17 -1.30 18.98
CA SER A 153 0.07 -0.42 19.44
C SER A 153 -0.26 0.69 18.43
N HIS A 154 0.68 1.06 17.57
CA HIS A 154 0.53 2.09 16.52
C HIS A 154 -0.46 1.68 15.40
N GLY A 155 -0.81 0.41 15.30
CA GLY A 155 -1.85 -0.06 14.39
C GLY A 155 -3.26 0.34 14.82
N PHE A 156 -3.49 0.41 16.13
CA PHE A 156 -4.77 0.79 16.73
C PHE A 156 -4.88 2.30 16.79
N ARG A 157 -5.73 2.86 15.97
CA ARG A 157 -5.91 4.31 15.88
C ARG A 157 -7.33 4.69 15.52
N LYS A 158 -7.67 5.92 15.79
CA LYS A 158 -8.93 6.54 15.38
C LYS A 158 -8.67 7.64 14.37
N GLN A 159 -9.63 7.83 13.47
CA GLN A 159 -9.58 8.93 12.49
C GLN A 159 -10.89 9.68 12.49
N PHE A 160 -10.81 10.98 12.24
CA PHE A 160 -11.97 11.86 12.13
C PHE A 160 -12.69 11.64 10.80
N LEU A 161 -14.03 11.58 10.84
CA LEU A 161 -14.89 11.45 9.68
C LEU A 161 -15.34 12.84 9.22
N THR A 162 -14.86 13.24 8.05
CA THR A 162 -15.34 14.46 7.38
C THR A 162 -16.80 14.31 6.95
N ASP A 163 -17.47 15.43 6.62
CA ASP A 163 -18.85 15.39 6.11
C ASP A 163 -18.98 14.50 4.87
N GLU A 164 -17.99 14.52 3.97
CA GLU A 164 -17.98 13.66 2.79
C GLU A 164 -17.83 12.17 3.15
N ALA A 165 -16.98 11.85 4.14
CA ALA A 165 -16.86 10.48 4.63
C ALA A 165 -18.17 9.98 5.25
N LEU A 166 -18.86 10.82 6.03
CA LEU A 166 -20.17 10.49 6.60
C LEU A 166 -21.23 10.27 5.52
N LYS A 167 -21.31 11.12 4.49
CA LYS A 167 -22.22 10.91 3.34
C LYS A 167 -21.98 9.55 2.65
N ILE A 168 -20.71 9.16 2.48
CA ILE A 168 -20.35 7.87 1.90
C ILE A 168 -20.81 6.73 2.79
N LEU A 169 -20.60 6.84 4.11
CA LEU A 169 -21.02 5.83 5.08
C LEU A 169 -22.56 5.69 5.14
N HIS A 170 -23.31 6.79 5.05
CA HIS A 170 -24.77 6.74 4.96
C HIS A 170 -25.23 5.98 3.70
N LYS A 171 -24.69 6.29 2.52
CA LYS A 171 -24.99 5.56 1.30
C LYS A 171 -24.61 4.07 1.41
N ALA A 172 -23.48 3.76 2.04
CA ALA A 172 -23.08 2.38 2.28
C ALA A 172 -24.06 1.66 3.22
N LYS A 173 -24.61 2.35 4.23
CA LYS A 173 -25.61 1.79 5.15
C LYS A 173 -26.93 1.50 4.45
N GLU A 174 -27.35 2.35 3.52
CA GLU A 174 -28.54 2.12 2.69
C GLU A 174 -28.37 0.88 1.81
N LEU A 175 -27.16 0.65 1.25
CA LEU A 175 -26.88 -0.54 0.43
C LEU A 175 -26.75 -1.83 1.23
N ASN A 176 -26.23 -1.74 2.45
CA ASN A 176 -25.94 -2.91 3.30
C ASN A 176 -26.41 -2.68 4.75
N PRO A 177 -27.73 -2.57 4.98
CA PRO A 177 -28.26 -2.22 6.30
C PRO A 177 -27.99 -3.29 7.37
N ASN A 178 -27.93 -4.55 6.97
CA ASN A 178 -27.79 -5.71 7.85
C ASN A 178 -26.40 -6.38 7.80
N GLY A 179 -25.47 -5.87 7.00
CA GLY A 179 -24.12 -6.40 6.89
C GLY A 179 -23.31 -6.16 8.16
N ILE A 180 -22.31 -6.99 8.36
CA ILE A 180 -21.34 -6.84 9.45
C ILE A 180 -20.30 -5.78 9.08
N TYR A 181 -19.78 -5.85 7.86
CA TYR A 181 -18.79 -4.90 7.36
C TYR A 181 -19.48 -3.80 6.55
N VAL A 182 -18.86 -2.63 6.52
CA VAL A 182 -19.40 -1.48 5.78
C VAL A 182 -19.49 -1.77 4.28
N PHE A 183 -18.53 -2.51 3.74
CA PHE A 183 -18.43 -2.78 2.30
C PHE A 183 -18.39 -4.29 2.04
N GLU A 184 -19.55 -4.88 1.78
CA GLU A 184 -19.73 -6.31 1.48
C GLU A 184 -20.39 -6.49 0.09
N PRO A 185 -19.62 -6.43 -1.01
CA PRO A 185 -20.19 -6.74 -2.32
C PRO A 185 -20.67 -8.19 -2.36
N ASN A 186 -21.94 -8.41 -2.68
CA ASN A 186 -22.60 -9.73 -2.70
C ASN A 186 -22.56 -10.47 -1.34
N GLY A 187 -22.52 -9.75 -0.22
CA GLY A 187 -22.46 -10.34 1.12
C GLY A 187 -21.07 -10.87 1.53
N GLU A 188 -20.03 -10.59 0.76
CA GLU A 188 -18.67 -11.06 1.04
C GLU A 188 -17.69 -9.89 1.21
N ILE A 189 -16.62 -10.14 1.98
CA ILE A 189 -15.53 -9.16 2.11
C ILE A 189 -14.76 -9.10 0.78
N MET A 190 -14.59 -7.90 0.23
CA MET A 190 -13.84 -7.71 -1.01
C MET A 190 -12.36 -8.10 -0.86
N THR A 191 -11.76 -8.65 -1.91
CA THR A 191 -10.31 -8.90 -1.97
C THR A 191 -9.56 -7.63 -2.38
N THR A 192 -8.25 -7.55 -2.09
CA THR A 192 -7.41 -6.45 -2.59
C THR A 192 -7.33 -6.46 -4.12
N ASP A 193 -7.35 -7.64 -4.73
CA ASP A 193 -7.32 -7.79 -6.19
C ASP A 193 -8.61 -7.28 -6.82
N SER A 194 -9.78 -7.59 -6.21
CA SER A 194 -11.07 -7.09 -6.70
C SER A 194 -11.19 -5.56 -6.53
N PHE A 195 -10.74 -5.02 -5.41
CA PHE A 195 -10.68 -3.58 -5.19
C PHE A 195 -9.82 -2.87 -6.26
N ASN A 196 -8.59 -3.34 -6.48
CA ASN A 196 -7.69 -2.74 -7.47
C ASN A 196 -8.21 -2.91 -8.92
N ARG A 197 -8.85 -4.03 -9.24
CA ARG A 197 -9.48 -4.25 -10.55
C ARG A 197 -10.62 -3.27 -10.79
N ARG A 198 -11.47 -3.02 -9.78
CA ARG A 198 -12.55 -2.02 -9.87
C ARG A 198 -11.99 -0.61 -9.95
N LEU A 199 -10.99 -0.26 -9.13
CA LEU A 199 -10.30 1.02 -9.22
C LEU A 199 -9.72 1.27 -10.62
N LYS A 200 -9.06 0.24 -11.22
CA LYS A 200 -8.54 0.34 -12.59
C LYS A 200 -9.65 0.59 -13.62
N LYS A 201 -10.79 -0.10 -13.48
CA LYS A 201 -11.97 0.13 -14.34
C LYS A 201 -12.45 1.56 -14.23
N TYR A 202 -12.67 2.08 -13.03
CA TYR A 202 -13.17 3.43 -12.82
C TYR A 202 -12.19 4.52 -13.25
N CYS A 203 -10.89 4.32 -13.06
CA CYS A 203 -9.88 5.23 -13.61
C CYS A 203 -9.99 5.33 -15.14
N LYS A 204 -10.14 4.18 -15.83
CA LYS A 204 -10.33 4.16 -17.28
C LYS A 204 -11.59 4.91 -17.71
N GLU A 205 -12.71 4.68 -17.02
CA GLU A 205 -14.00 5.30 -17.33
C GLU A 205 -14.02 6.80 -17.00
N ALA A 206 -13.30 7.22 -15.97
CA ALA A 206 -13.11 8.63 -15.62
C ALA A 206 -12.04 9.34 -16.49
N GLY A 207 -11.36 8.63 -17.39
CA GLY A 207 -10.30 9.20 -18.24
C GLY A 207 -9.05 9.62 -17.45
N VAL A 208 -8.70 8.90 -16.37
CA VAL A 208 -7.54 9.22 -15.53
C VAL A 208 -6.55 8.04 -15.49
N PRO A 209 -5.24 8.30 -15.27
CA PRO A 209 -4.25 7.26 -15.12
C PRO A 209 -4.55 6.35 -13.93
N TYR A 210 -4.37 5.03 -14.10
CA TYR A 210 -4.53 4.08 -13.01
C TYR A 210 -3.32 4.07 -12.09
N HIS A 211 -3.60 4.17 -10.81
CA HIS A 211 -2.65 3.89 -9.73
C HIS A 211 -3.29 2.93 -8.71
N SER A 212 -2.47 2.07 -8.08
CA SER A 212 -3.00 1.09 -7.12
C SER A 212 -3.56 1.75 -5.85
N SER A 213 -4.37 1.00 -5.09
CA SER A 213 -4.95 1.46 -3.82
C SER A 213 -3.93 2.03 -2.82
N HIS A 214 -2.69 1.52 -2.83
CA HIS A 214 -1.62 2.06 -1.99
C HIS A 214 -1.26 3.51 -2.35
N LYS A 215 -1.46 3.90 -3.61
CA LYS A 215 -1.19 5.26 -4.10
C LYS A 215 -2.26 6.26 -3.68
N ILE A 216 -3.48 5.81 -3.36
CA ILE A 216 -4.50 6.66 -2.73
C ILE A 216 -3.99 7.17 -1.38
N ARG A 217 -3.50 6.26 -0.55
CA ARG A 217 -2.96 6.61 0.77
C ARG A 217 -1.71 7.52 0.65
N PHE A 218 -0.90 7.28 -0.37
CA PHE A 218 0.24 8.14 -0.69
C PHE A 218 -0.20 9.55 -1.06
N TYR A 219 -1.22 9.66 -1.92
CA TYR A 219 -1.83 10.94 -2.29
C TYR A 219 -2.35 11.69 -1.06
N ASN A 220 -3.11 11.03 -0.18
CA ASN A 220 -3.66 11.63 1.02
C ASN A 220 -2.54 12.21 1.92
N ALA A 221 -1.48 11.42 2.18
CA ALA A 221 -0.35 11.87 2.99
C ALA A 221 0.37 13.06 2.38
N SER A 222 0.63 13.02 1.07
CA SER A 222 1.33 14.10 0.38
C SER A 222 0.51 15.38 0.25
N THR A 223 -0.81 15.26 0.15
CA THR A 223 -1.72 16.42 0.07
C THR A 223 -1.92 17.07 1.43
N ALA A 224 -1.96 16.26 2.50
CA ALA A 224 -2.17 16.75 3.87
C ALA A 224 -0.88 17.23 4.55
N PHE A 225 0.29 16.98 3.96
CA PHE A 225 1.56 17.42 4.54
C PHE A 225 1.77 18.93 4.34
N ASP A 226 1.96 19.65 5.44
CA ASP A 226 2.18 21.11 5.48
C ASP A 226 3.63 21.52 5.78
N GLY A 227 4.52 20.54 5.99
CA GLY A 227 5.92 20.76 6.39
C GLY A 227 6.18 20.47 7.87
N ASN A 228 5.20 20.63 8.74
CA ASN A 228 5.37 20.56 10.20
C ASN A 228 4.61 19.39 10.87
N ASN A 229 3.62 18.81 10.18
CA ASN A 229 2.70 17.82 10.76
C ASN A 229 3.13 16.35 10.56
N LEU A 230 4.43 16.08 10.39
CA LEU A 230 4.96 14.73 10.11
C LEU A 230 4.56 13.68 11.15
N THR A 231 4.65 14.03 12.44
CA THR A 231 4.29 13.12 13.54
C THR A 231 2.80 12.78 13.51
N THR A 232 1.94 13.79 13.30
CA THR A 232 0.50 13.61 13.15
C THR A 232 0.17 12.72 11.96
N LEU A 233 0.81 12.94 10.82
CA LEU A 233 0.63 12.08 9.64
C LEU A 233 1.09 10.66 9.89
N SER A 234 2.22 10.46 10.57
CA SER A 234 2.71 9.13 10.93
C SER A 234 1.72 8.39 11.81
N TYR A 235 1.13 9.06 12.79
CA TYR A 235 0.07 8.50 13.62
C TYR A 235 -1.18 8.14 12.78
N LEU A 236 -1.70 9.07 11.96
CA LEU A 236 -2.87 8.83 11.11
C LEU A 236 -2.64 7.69 10.12
N MET A 237 -1.43 7.55 9.62
CA MET A 237 -1.04 6.44 8.76
C MET A 237 -0.76 5.15 9.53
N GLY A 238 -0.66 5.16 10.85
CA GLY A 238 -0.29 3.99 11.66
C GLY A 238 1.10 3.47 11.26
N HIS A 239 2.07 4.36 11.16
CA HIS A 239 3.49 4.03 11.00
C HIS A 239 4.16 4.08 12.37
N SER A 240 4.92 3.03 12.72
CA SER A 240 5.73 3.01 13.94
C SER A 240 6.91 3.99 13.89
N GLU A 241 7.39 4.28 12.68
CA GLU A 241 8.52 5.17 12.44
C GLU A 241 8.16 6.28 11.47
N THR A 242 8.53 7.51 11.81
CA THR A 242 8.35 8.69 10.93
C THR A 242 9.15 8.58 9.63
N ALA A 243 10.27 7.83 9.64
CA ALA A 243 11.07 7.55 8.45
C ALA A 243 10.23 6.89 7.33
N THR A 244 9.28 6.03 7.69
CA THR A 244 8.34 5.43 6.73
C THR A 244 7.46 6.49 6.10
N THR A 245 6.94 7.44 6.87
CA THR A 245 6.13 8.56 6.36
C THR A 245 6.96 9.47 5.47
N LEU A 246 8.19 9.79 5.84
CA LEU A 246 9.12 10.58 5.01
C LEU A 246 9.36 9.94 3.63
N HIS A 247 9.40 8.61 3.55
CA HIS A 247 9.52 7.93 2.26
C HIS A 247 8.35 8.25 1.32
N TYR A 248 7.15 8.39 1.85
CA TYR A 248 5.97 8.82 1.08
C TYR A 248 6.06 10.27 0.61
N LEU A 249 6.69 11.14 1.40
CA LEU A 249 6.73 12.57 1.15
C LEU A 249 7.90 13.00 0.25
N ARG A 250 9.00 12.24 0.23
CA ARG A 250 10.22 12.59 -0.53
C ARG A 250 9.99 12.83 -2.02
N ASN A 251 9.13 12.03 -2.65
CA ASN A 251 8.90 12.10 -4.09
C ASN A 251 8.00 13.29 -4.49
N VAL A 252 7.13 13.74 -3.59
CA VAL A 252 6.19 14.85 -3.87
C VAL A 252 6.83 16.20 -3.58
N ASN A 253 7.61 16.27 -2.50
CA ASN A 253 8.24 17.51 -2.06
C ASN A 253 9.47 17.86 -2.88
N LYS A 254 10.11 16.91 -3.58
CA LYS A 254 11.32 17.19 -4.34
C LYS A 254 11.08 18.33 -5.34
N ARG A 255 10.05 18.25 -6.17
CA ARG A 255 9.72 19.32 -7.15
C ARG A 255 9.31 20.65 -6.49
N LYS A 256 8.54 20.58 -5.37
CA LYS A 256 8.11 21.78 -4.66
C LYS A 256 9.29 22.45 -3.94
N ASN A 257 10.14 21.66 -3.32
CA ASN A 257 11.33 22.14 -2.61
C ASN A 257 12.41 22.61 -3.60
N ASP A 258 12.61 21.91 -4.73
CA ASP A 258 13.51 22.35 -5.79
C ASP A 258 13.06 23.73 -6.32
N ARG A 259 11.76 23.90 -6.62
CA ARG A 259 11.23 25.18 -7.09
C ARG A 259 11.35 26.31 -6.05
N LEU A 260 11.08 26.03 -4.77
CA LEU A 260 11.26 26.99 -3.68
C LEU A 260 12.74 27.31 -3.46
N ALA A 261 13.63 26.32 -3.55
CA ALA A 261 15.07 26.52 -3.44
C ALA A 261 15.58 27.43 -4.57
N PHE A 262 15.11 27.21 -5.81
CA PHE A 262 15.47 28.09 -6.95
C PHE A 262 14.90 29.49 -6.81
N GLN A 263 13.66 29.63 -6.30
CA GLN A 263 13.08 30.94 -6.01
C GLN A 263 13.85 31.69 -4.93
N ASN A 264 14.31 30.99 -3.89
CA ASN A 264 15.11 31.58 -2.79
C ASN A 264 16.54 31.92 -3.22
N LEU A 265 17.06 31.36 -4.31
CA LEU A 265 18.35 31.73 -4.91
C LEU A 265 18.29 33.05 -5.71
N GLY A 266 17.09 33.67 -5.81
CA GLY A 266 16.94 34.95 -6.51
C GLY A 266 17.19 34.87 -8.03
N ILE A 267 17.19 33.66 -8.61
CA ILE A 267 17.29 33.46 -10.06
C ILE A 267 15.87 33.51 -10.60
N SER A 268 15.34 34.69 -10.77
CA SER A 268 14.14 34.94 -11.57
C SER A 268 14.51 34.83 -13.04
N SER A 269 13.97 33.87 -13.76
CA SER A 269 13.98 33.82 -15.23
C SER A 269 13.09 34.87 -15.83
#